data_fbd26739fe03163590b5cb0cd1f48c1e
#
_entry.id   fbd26739fe03163590b5cb0cd1f48c1e
#
_cell.length_a   1.000
_cell.length_b   1.000
_cell.length_c   1.000
_cell.angle_alpha   90.00
_cell.angle_beta   90.00
_cell.angle_gamma   90.00
#
_symmetry.space_group_name_H-M   'P 1'
#
loop_
_entity.id
_entity.type
_entity.pdbx_description
1 polymer ?
#
loop_
_entity_poly.entity_id
_entity_poly.type
_entity_poly.pdbx_seq_one_letter_code
_entity_poly.pdbx_strand_id
1 'polypeptide(L)'
;MMMIMPRANRLTHVSLRNPNRAEPVEIWKARNFIDEHSEEEVSLRKVAKLVNISPNHLSDKFKEVTGVNFVDYIARTRTEKARELLNNSSLRISEIAFAVGFQSLSQFNRVFKKLTGKSPSAYRDARAKRTRFR
;
A
#
# COMPACT_ATOMS: atom_id res chain seq x y z
N MET A 1 10.07 19.23 -2.66
CA MET A 1 9.54 19.29 -1.67
C MET A 1 8.17 19.05 -1.75
N MET A 2 7.44 19.61 -2.32
CA MET A 2 6.19 19.39 -2.27
C MET A 2 5.75 18.24 -2.97
N MET A 3 6.37 17.74 -3.87
CA MET A 3 5.87 16.68 -4.49
C MET A 3 5.70 15.54 -3.67
N ILE A 4 6.42 15.34 -2.68
CA ILE A 4 6.25 14.28 -1.80
C ILE A 4 5.04 14.46 -1.04
N MET A 5 4.59 15.65 -0.95
CA MET A 5 3.47 15.92 -0.19
C MET A 5 2.23 15.17 -0.50
N PRO A 6 1.83 15.02 -1.68
CA PRO A 6 0.58 14.33 -1.96
C PRO A 6 0.55 12.96 -1.35
N ARG A 7 1.61 12.21 -1.53
CA ARG A 7 1.61 10.91 -1.00
C ARG A 7 1.74 10.96 0.49
N ALA A 8 2.57 11.82 0.96
CA ALA A 8 2.76 11.95 2.36
C ALA A 8 1.46 12.34 3.00
N ASN A 9 0.69 13.16 2.37
CA ASN A 9 -0.55 13.56 2.94
C ASN A 9 -1.52 12.44 3.08
N ARG A 10 -1.61 11.58 2.13
CA ARG A 10 -2.51 10.48 2.24
C ARG A 10 -2.13 9.64 3.41
N LEU A 11 -0.85 9.38 3.58
CA LEU A 11 -0.42 8.57 4.66
C LEU A 11 -0.58 9.31 5.93
N THR A 12 -0.26 10.56 5.91
CA THR A 12 -0.35 11.36 7.06
C THR A 12 -1.75 11.41 7.55
N HIS A 13 -2.69 11.38 6.65
CA HIS A 13 -4.02 11.39 6.99
C HIS A 13 -4.30 10.29 7.93
N VAL A 14 -3.79 9.12 7.67
CA VAL A 14 -4.00 8.02 8.53
C VAL A 14 -3.23 8.23 9.80
N SER A 15 -2.02 8.69 9.69
CA SER A 15 -1.21 8.86 10.86
C SER A 15 -1.75 9.91 11.77
N LEU A 16 -2.20 10.97 11.23
CA LEU A 16 -2.68 12.05 12.05
C LEU A 16 -3.80 11.68 12.93
N ARG A 17 -4.55 10.73 12.56
CA ARG A 17 -5.63 10.37 13.38
C ARG A 17 -5.23 9.89 14.72
N ASN A 18 -4.18 9.21 14.85
CA ASN A 18 -3.84 8.72 16.14
C ASN A 18 -2.40 8.73 16.37
N PRO A 19 -1.70 9.60 15.82
CA PRO A 19 -0.32 9.57 15.94
C PRO A 19 0.17 9.69 17.30
N ASN A 20 -0.37 10.42 18.04
CA ASN A 20 0.20 10.61 19.24
C ASN A 20 -0.38 9.89 20.29
N ARG A 21 -1.50 9.49 20.18
CA ARG A 21 -2.03 8.94 21.25
C ARG A 21 -1.70 7.60 21.41
N ALA A 22 -2.01 6.81 20.60
CA ALA A 22 -1.93 5.45 20.85
C ALA A 22 -0.95 4.70 20.03
N GLU A 23 -0.35 5.29 19.08
CA GLU A 23 0.52 4.54 18.20
C GLU A 23 1.96 4.54 18.66
N PRO A 24 2.51 3.37 18.98
CA PRO A 24 3.91 3.29 19.34
C PRO A 24 4.80 3.73 18.19
N VAL A 25 5.95 4.30 18.53
CA VAL A 25 6.83 4.84 17.51
C VAL A 25 7.32 3.75 16.56
N GLU A 26 7.49 2.53 17.02
CA GLU A 26 7.98 1.48 16.14
C GLU A 26 6.93 1.10 15.12
N ILE A 27 5.64 1.22 15.45
CA ILE A 27 4.60 0.93 14.48
C ILE A 27 4.50 2.08 13.47
N TRP A 28 4.65 3.29 13.93
CA TRP A 28 4.63 4.44 13.05
C TRP A 28 5.79 4.34 12.06
N LYS A 29 6.99 3.97 12.53
CA LYS A 29 8.14 3.81 11.65
C LYS A 29 7.92 2.67 10.66
N ALA A 30 7.32 1.57 11.12
CA ALA A 30 7.08 0.43 10.24
C ALA A 30 6.10 0.83 9.14
N ARG A 31 5.03 1.55 9.49
CA ARG A 31 4.07 1.95 8.49
C ARG A 31 4.70 2.90 7.48
N ASN A 32 5.50 3.85 7.93
CA ASN A 32 6.14 4.78 7.02
C ASN A 32 7.12 4.06 6.10
N PHE A 33 7.83 3.09 6.62
CA PHE A 33 8.75 2.34 5.80
C PHE A 33 8.00 1.59 4.70
N ILE A 34 6.89 0.94 5.05
CA ILE A 34 6.10 0.22 4.07
C ILE A 34 5.57 1.17 3.02
N ASP A 35 5.06 2.31 3.43
CA ASP A 35 4.48 3.25 2.50
C ASP A 35 5.51 3.78 1.51
N GLU A 36 6.73 3.95 1.95
CA GLU A 36 7.76 4.49 1.08
C GLU A 36 8.48 3.43 0.26
N HIS A 37 8.46 2.19 0.70
CA HIS A 37 9.23 1.14 0.04
C HIS A 37 8.41 -0.05 -0.40
N SER A 38 7.08 0.11 -0.53
CA SER A 38 6.24 -1.04 -0.85
C SER A 38 6.50 -1.63 -2.23
N GLU A 39 7.15 -0.88 -3.13
CA GLU A 39 7.44 -1.42 -4.43
C GLU A 39 8.64 -2.35 -4.35
N GLU A 40 9.33 -2.39 -3.21
CA GLU A 40 10.46 -3.28 -3.05
C GLU A 40 10.02 -4.50 -2.29
N GLU A 41 10.93 -5.41 -2.08
CA GLU A 41 10.62 -6.60 -1.32
C GLU A 41 10.63 -6.25 0.15
N VAL A 42 9.49 -6.25 0.79
CA VAL A 42 9.38 -5.90 2.19
C VAL A 42 8.98 -7.12 2.98
N SER A 43 9.76 -7.48 3.98
CA SER A 43 9.42 -8.62 4.81
C SER A 43 9.27 -8.19 6.26
N LEU A 44 8.54 -8.98 7.02
CA LEU A 44 8.33 -8.71 8.42
C LEU A 44 9.68 -8.68 9.14
N ARG A 45 10.56 -9.62 8.83
CA ARG A 45 11.84 -9.70 9.48
C ARG A 45 12.67 -8.45 9.20
N LYS A 46 12.67 -7.99 7.97
CA LYS A 46 13.46 -6.81 7.63
C LYS A 46 12.95 -5.58 8.36
N VAL A 47 11.65 -5.39 8.41
CA VAL A 47 11.10 -4.21 9.05
C VAL A 47 11.30 -4.30 10.57
N ALA A 48 11.13 -5.50 11.14
CA ALA A 48 11.34 -5.67 12.57
C ALA A 48 12.76 -5.27 12.95
N LYS A 49 13.72 -5.64 12.10
CA LYS A 49 15.10 -5.30 12.39
C LYS A 49 15.29 -3.79 12.31
N LEU A 50 14.66 -3.15 11.35
CA LEU A 50 14.79 -1.72 11.21
C LEU A 50 14.21 -0.96 12.39
N VAL A 51 13.15 -1.46 12.98
CA VAL A 51 12.55 -0.78 14.11
C VAL A 51 12.99 -1.38 15.44
N ASN A 52 13.93 -2.33 15.35
CA ASN A 52 14.56 -2.87 16.54
C ASN A 52 13.68 -3.62 17.50
N ILE A 53 12.81 -4.45 17.01
CA ILE A 53 12.01 -5.35 17.83
C ILE A 53 11.95 -6.69 17.14
N SER A 54 11.46 -7.70 17.81
CA SER A 54 11.40 -9.01 17.21
C SER A 54 10.30 -9.10 16.18
N PRO A 55 10.40 -10.01 15.21
CA PRO A 55 9.33 -10.14 14.21
C PRO A 55 7.98 -10.48 14.83
N ASN A 56 7.98 -11.36 15.86
CA ASN A 56 6.72 -11.71 16.48
C ASN A 56 6.10 -10.52 17.17
N HIS A 57 6.90 -9.74 17.85
CA HIS A 57 6.41 -8.55 18.53
C HIS A 57 5.85 -7.57 17.50
N LEU A 58 6.56 -7.40 16.39
CA LEU A 58 6.09 -6.48 15.36
C LEU A 58 4.76 -6.95 14.78
N SER A 59 4.67 -8.25 14.49
CA SER A 59 3.47 -8.80 13.89
C SER A 59 2.25 -8.57 14.79
N ASP A 60 2.39 -8.91 16.07
CA ASP A 60 1.29 -8.78 16.99
C ASP A 60 0.90 -7.34 17.23
N LYS A 61 1.89 -6.50 17.45
CA LYS A 61 1.61 -5.11 17.74
C LYS A 61 1.07 -4.38 16.51
N PHE A 62 1.58 -4.74 15.34
CA PHE A 62 1.13 -4.10 14.10
C PHE A 62 -0.36 -4.36 13.90
N LYS A 63 -0.79 -5.61 14.08
CA LYS A 63 -2.18 -5.93 13.91
C LYS A 63 -3.03 -5.28 15.01
N GLU A 64 -2.51 -5.24 16.21
CA GLU A 64 -3.25 -4.65 17.31
C GLU A 64 -3.47 -3.15 17.07
N VAL A 65 -2.46 -2.45 16.62
CA VAL A 65 -2.54 -1.01 16.45
C VAL A 65 -3.27 -0.61 15.18
N THR A 66 -2.98 -1.29 14.06
CA THR A 66 -3.54 -0.88 12.78
C THR A 66 -4.84 -1.61 12.45
N GLY A 67 -5.09 -2.73 13.10
CA GLY A 67 -6.27 -3.54 12.78
C GLY A 67 -6.07 -4.44 11.59
N VAL A 68 -4.90 -4.38 10.93
CA VAL A 68 -4.64 -5.13 9.72
C VAL A 68 -3.32 -5.82 9.88
N ASN A 69 -3.20 -7.08 9.48
CA ASN A 69 -1.92 -7.73 9.65
C ASN A 69 -0.90 -7.16 8.68
N PHE A 70 0.35 -7.44 8.94
CA PHE A 70 1.47 -6.84 8.23
C PHE A 70 1.40 -7.10 6.71
N VAL A 71 1.15 -8.34 6.34
CA VAL A 71 1.13 -8.71 4.92
C VAL A 71 -0.03 -8.03 4.20
N ASP A 72 -1.18 -7.98 4.83
CA ASP A 72 -2.32 -7.35 4.22
C ASP A 72 -2.13 -5.84 4.09
N TYR A 73 -1.43 -5.24 5.03
CA TYR A 73 -1.16 -3.81 4.96
C TYR A 73 -0.30 -3.52 3.72
N ILE A 74 0.71 -4.35 3.47
CA ILE A 74 1.55 -4.17 2.29
C ILE A 74 0.73 -4.33 1.02
N ALA A 75 -0.15 -5.34 0.99
CA ALA A 75 -0.98 -5.57 -0.19
C ALA A 75 -1.91 -4.39 -0.45
N ARG A 76 -2.47 -3.81 0.60
CA ARG A 76 -3.34 -2.67 0.44
C ARG A 76 -2.59 -1.45 -0.06
N THR A 77 -1.37 -1.25 0.45
CA THR A 77 -0.56 -0.13 0.03
C THR A 77 -0.21 -0.25 -1.45
N ARG A 78 0.17 -1.44 -1.87
CA ARG A 78 0.50 -1.68 -3.28
C ARG A 78 -0.73 -1.48 -4.17
N THR A 79 -1.88 -1.95 -3.69
CA THR A 79 -3.12 -1.82 -4.47
C THR A 79 -3.50 -0.35 -4.62
N GLU A 80 -3.31 0.43 -3.58
CA GLU A 80 -3.65 1.83 -3.64
C GLU A 80 -2.75 2.57 -4.65
N LYS A 81 -1.47 2.24 -4.65
CA LYS A 81 -0.56 2.83 -5.61
C LYS A 81 -0.92 2.40 -7.03
N ALA A 82 -1.37 1.15 -7.20
CA ALA A 82 -1.76 0.66 -8.50
C ALA A 82 -2.99 1.41 -9.01
N ARG A 83 -3.92 1.72 -8.11
CA ARG A 83 -5.10 2.46 -8.51
C ARG A 83 -4.72 3.82 -9.10
N GLU A 84 -3.75 4.47 -8.50
CA GLU A 84 -3.30 5.75 -9.00
C GLU A 84 -2.70 5.61 -10.38
N LEU A 85 -1.89 4.58 -10.60
CA LEU A 85 -1.29 4.40 -11.92
C LEU A 85 -2.32 4.01 -12.96
N LEU A 86 -3.33 3.23 -12.57
CA LEU A 86 -4.37 2.86 -13.49
C LEU A 86 -5.18 4.09 -13.92
N ASN A 87 -5.34 5.04 -13.03
CA ASN A 87 -6.08 6.24 -13.35
C ASN A 87 -5.26 7.29 -14.07
N ASN A 88 -3.99 7.38 -13.76
CA ASN A 88 -3.18 8.50 -14.21
C ASN A 88 -2.04 8.18 -15.17
N SER A 89 -1.99 6.99 -15.68
CA SER A 89 -0.92 6.65 -16.60
C SER A 89 -1.43 5.70 -17.68
N SER A 90 -0.67 5.55 -18.74
CA SER A 90 -1.04 4.63 -19.78
C SER A 90 -0.21 3.36 -19.71
N LEU A 91 0.43 3.11 -18.58
CA LEU A 91 1.22 1.91 -18.43
C LEU A 91 0.34 0.68 -18.57
N ARG A 92 0.93 -0.40 -19.07
CA ARG A 92 0.20 -1.63 -19.22
C ARG A 92 -0.09 -2.20 -17.84
N ILE A 93 -1.14 -2.99 -17.75
CA ILE A 93 -1.50 -3.62 -16.48
C ILE A 93 -0.32 -4.39 -15.90
N SER A 94 0.41 -5.13 -16.76
CA SER A 94 1.55 -5.88 -16.26
C SER A 94 2.66 -4.98 -15.76
N GLU A 95 2.85 -3.85 -16.40
CA GLU A 95 3.89 -2.91 -15.97
C GLU A 95 3.52 -2.32 -14.62
N ILE A 96 2.25 -2.04 -14.41
CA ILE A 96 1.80 -1.50 -13.14
C ILE A 96 2.01 -2.54 -12.03
N ALA A 97 1.70 -3.80 -12.31
CA ALA A 97 1.85 -4.85 -11.33
C ALA A 97 3.26 -4.87 -10.74
N PHE A 98 4.26 -4.83 -11.62
CA PHE A 98 5.63 -4.87 -11.13
C PHE A 98 6.08 -3.53 -10.56
N ALA A 99 5.59 -2.44 -11.12
CA ALA A 99 5.99 -1.12 -10.62
C ALA A 99 5.57 -0.90 -9.18
N VAL A 100 4.44 -1.47 -8.76
CA VAL A 100 3.99 -1.28 -7.39
C VAL A 100 4.44 -2.38 -6.44
N GLY A 101 5.16 -3.38 -6.95
CA GLY A 101 5.76 -4.37 -6.06
C GLY A 101 5.19 -5.76 -6.05
N PHE A 102 4.22 -6.07 -6.92
CA PHE A 102 3.72 -7.43 -6.99
C PHE A 102 4.73 -8.29 -7.75
N GLN A 103 4.81 -9.55 -7.38
CA GLN A 103 5.78 -10.42 -8.00
C GLN A 103 5.32 -11.06 -9.29
N SER A 104 4.03 -11.05 -9.56
CA SER A 104 3.53 -11.60 -10.81
C SER A 104 2.22 -10.92 -11.15
N LEU A 105 1.86 -10.98 -12.43
CA LEU A 105 0.62 -10.43 -12.88
C LEU A 105 -0.56 -11.17 -12.26
N SER A 106 -0.42 -12.49 -12.07
CA SER A 106 -1.47 -13.27 -11.45
C SER A 106 -1.73 -12.82 -10.03
N GLN A 107 -0.68 -12.57 -9.28
CA GLN A 107 -0.82 -12.13 -7.91
C GLN A 107 -1.52 -10.77 -7.89
N PHE A 108 -1.10 -9.87 -8.76
CA PHE A 108 -1.68 -8.55 -8.84
C PHE A 108 -3.17 -8.63 -9.14
N ASN A 109 -3.55 -9.41 -10.15
CA ASN A 109 -4.95 -9.53 -10.52
C ASN A 109 -5.79 -10.07 -9.36
N ARG A 110 -5.29 -11.09 -8.68
CA ARG A 110 -6.03 -11.69 -7.60
C ARG A 110 -6.19 -10.74 -6.43
N VAL A 111 -5.12 -10.11 -6.01
CA VAL A 111 -5.15 -9.22 -4.86
C VAL A 111 -5.96 -7.97 -5.16
N PHE A 112 -5.79 -7.40 -6.34
CA PHE A 112 -6.50 -6.18 -6.70
C PHE A 112 -8.00 -6.44 -6.73
N LYS A 113 -8.41 -7.57 -7.31
CA LYS A 113 -9.82 -7.87 -7.36
C LYS A 113 -10.39 -8.14 -5.98
N LYS A 114 -9.61 -8.80 -5.12
CA LYS A 114 -10.08 -9.07 -3.78
C LYS A 114 -10.28 -7.78 -3.01
N LEU A 115 -9.40 -6.83 -3.16
CA LEU A 115 -9.48 -5.60 -2.37
C LEU A 115 -10.37 -4.53 -2.98
N THR A 116 -10.54 -4.52 -4.29
CA THR A 116 -11.34 -3.46 -4.91
C THR A 116 -12.64 -3.95 -5.52
N GLY A 117 -12.79 -5.26 -5.67
CA GLY A 117 -13.99 -5.82 -6.27
C GLY A 117 -13.93 -5.95 -7.77
N LYS A 118 -12.92 -5.40 -8.43
CA LYS A 118 -12.79 -5.48 -9.86
C LYS A 118 -11.39 -5.83 -10.25
N SER A 119 -11.22 -6.45 -11.42
CA SER A 119 -9.88 -6.70 -11.92
C SER A 119 -9.27 -5.37 -12.31
N PRO A 120 -7.95 -5.28 -12.42
CA PRO A 120 -7.31 -4.04 -12.82
C PRO A 120 -7.80 -3.53 -14.17
N SER A 121 -8.01 -4.45 -15.14
CA SER A 121 -8.49 -4.04 -16.44
C SER A 121 -9.89 -3.48 -16.36
N ALA A 122 -10.77 -4.16 -15.63
CA ALA A 122 -12.13 -3.70 -15.48
C ALA A 122 -12.16 -2.35 -14.75
N TYR A 123 -11.29 -2.18 -13.79
CA TYR A 123 -11.22 -0.93 -13.05
C TYR A 123 -10.83 0.21 -13.99
N ARG A 124 -9.82 -0.01 -14.81
CA ARG A 124 -9.37 1.01 -15.74
C ARG A 124 -10.44 1.33 -16.78
N ASP A 125 -11.12 0.31 -17.30
CA ASP A 125 -12.14 0.52 -18.29
C ASP A 125 -13.31 1.29 -17.73
N ALA A 126 -13.70 1.00 -16.51
CA ALA A 126 -14.79 1.70 -15.88
C ALA A 126 -14.46 3.18 -15.71
N ARG A 127 -13.20 3.48 -15.37
CA ARG A 127 -12.79 4.85 -15.22
C ARG A 127 -12.78 5.56 -16.57
N ALA A 128 -12.30 4.89 -17.60
CA ALA A 128 -12.24 5.49 -18.93
C ALA A 128 -13.63 5.80 -19.44
N LYS A 129 -14.58 4.87 -19.22
CA LYS A 129 -15.92 5.10 -19.68
C LYS A 129 -16.55 6.26 -18.95
N ARG A 130 -16.31 6.35 -17.65
CA ARG A 130 -16.87 7.41 -16.89
C ARG A 130 -16.33 8.74 -17.37
N THR A 131 -15.06 8.81 -17.67
CA THR A 131 -14.44 10.02 -18.14
C THR A 131 -15.00 10.40 -19.49
N ARG A 132 -15.25 9.39 -20.31
CA ARG A 132 -15.73 9.66 -21.63
C ARG A 132 -17.10 10.30 -21.65
N PHE A 133 -17.91 10.02 -20.71
CA PHE A 133 -19.22 10.57 -20.69
C PHE A 133 -19.31 11.90 -20.00
N ARG A 134 -18.18 12.47 -19.59
CA ARG A 134 -18.24 13.77 -18.99
C ARG A 134 -17.91 14.81 -20.01
#